data_5531cbf7e912da67975a9be530259460
#
_entry.id   5531cbf7e912da67975a9be530259460
#
_cell.length_a   1.000
_cell.length_b   1.000
_cell.length_c   1.000
_cell.angle_alpha   90.00
_cell.angle_beta   90.00
_cell.angle_gamma   90.00
#
_symmetry.space_group_name_H-M   'P 1'
#
loop_
_entity.id
_entity.type
_entity.pdbx_description
1 polymer ?
#
loop_
_entity_poly.entity_id
_entity_poly.type
_entity_poly.pdbx_seq_one_letter_code
_entity_poly.pdbx_strand_id
1 'polypeptide(L)'
;MPRRELPPLRALTAFEAAARLGSFRLAAGELGITRSAVSHQVKLLEQRLGIQLFRRDARRAELTQAGHTYFPPVREAFDLIEAQTRALKPSATDNELTVQVYVTVALKWLIPRLHDFERRYPDMKIRLSTSYFDWDFDEKNVDAGFILARNRSPDHYYRTLFTSMLTPIC
;
A
#
# COMPACT_ATOMS: atom_id res chain seq x y z
N MET A 1 -24.22 -17.51 -9.20
CA MET A 1 -23.33 -16.94 -8.17
C MET A 1 -24.05 -15.76 -7.51
N PRO A 2 -24.09 -15.63 -6.19
CA PRO A 2 -24.71 -14.47 -5.56
C PRO A 2 -23.97 -13.19 -5.98
N ARG A 3 -24.75 -12.16 -6.29
CA ARG A 3 -24.22 -10.82 -6.66
C ARG A 3 -23.45 -10.25 -5.46
N ARG A 4 -22.24 -9.75 -5.67
CA ARG A 4 -21.49 -9.06 -4.63
C ARG A 4 -22.25 -7.80 -4.17
N GLU A 5 -22.59 -7.72 -2.90
CA GLU A 5 -23.23 -6.55 -2.29
C GLU A 5 -22.15 -5.59 -1.78
N LEU A 6 -21.52 -4.86 -2.67
CA LEU A 6 -20.57 -3.81 -2.27
C LEU A 6 -21.29 -2.49 -2.01
N PRO A 7 -20.87 -1.72 -1.01
CA PRO A 7 -21.28 -0.32 -0.87
C PRO A 7 -20.84 0.49 -2.09
N PRO A 8 -21.45 1.67 -2.35
CA PRO A 8 -21.03 2.53 -3.45
C PRO A 8 -19.57 2.93 -3.32
N LEU A 9 -18.77 2.75 -4.37
CA LEU A 9 -17.33 3.05 -4.36
C LEU A 9 -17.04 4.50 -3.95
N ARG A 10 -17.85 5.47 -4.40
CA ARG A 10 -17.70 6.87 -4.00
C ARG A 10 -17.85 7.07 -2.49
N ALA A 11 -18.73 6.31 -1.85
CA ALA A 11 -18.93 6.36 -0.41
C ALA A 11 -17.75 5.72 0.35
N LEU A 12 -17.22 4.62 -0.16
CA LEU A 12 -16.01 3.98 0.38
C LEU A 12 -14.78 4.89 0.24
N THR A 13 -14.60 5.53 -0.94
CA THR A 13 -13.50 6.47 -1.18
C THR A 13 -13.57 7.67 -0.23
N ALA A 14 -14.78 8.24 -0.03
CA ALA A 14 -14.98 9.37 0.89
C ALA A 14 -14.70 8.97 2.34
N PHE A 15 -15.10 7.77 2.75
CA PHE A 15 -14.81 7.22 4.09
C PHE A 15 -13.31 7.02 4.29
N GLU A 16 -12.63 6.35 3.35
CA GLU A 16 -11.18 6.08 3.41
C GLU A 16 -10.40 7.38 3.55
N ALA A 17 -10.63 8.35 2.65
CA ALA A 17 -9.92 9.62 2.66
C ALA A 17 -10.16 10.41 3.96
N ALA A 18 -11.42 10.45 4.46
CA ALA A 18 -11.75 11.13 5.70
C ALA A 18 -11.13 10.46 6.93
N ALA A 19 -11.07 9.13 6.95
CA ALA A 19 -10.47 8.36 8.04
C ALA A 19 -8.94 8.50 8.06
N ARG A 20 -8.29 8.36 6.91
CA ARG A 20 -6.84 8.47 6.78
C ARG A 20 -6.32 9.87 7.11
N LEU A 21 -7.01 10.91 6.63
CA LEU A 21 -6.62 12.31 6.85
C LEU A 21 -7.13 12.89 8.18
N GLY A 22 -7.99 12.18 8.91
CA GLY A 22 -8.60 12.66 10.15
C GLY A 22 -9.44 13.94 9.97
N SER A 23 -9.89 14.23 8.72
CA SER A 23 -10.53 15.51 8.38
C SER A 23 -11.37 15.44 7.12
N PHE A 24 -12.66 15.75 7.25
CA PHE A 24 -13.57 15.87 6.10
C PHE A 24 -13.16 17.00 5.13
N ARG A 25 -12.50 18.05 5.63
CA ARG A 25 -12.02 19.16 4.80
C ARG A 25 -10.82 18.74 3.95
N LEU A 26 -9.86 18.04 4.54
CA LEU A 26 -8.70 17.56 3.80
C LEU A 26 -9.10 16.50 2.77
N ALA A 27 -10.00 15.58 3.15
CA ALA A 27 -10.57 14.59 2.22
C ALA A 27 -11.28 15.26 1.03
N ALA A 28 -12.02 16.34 1.28
CA ALA A 28 -12.67 17.11 0.21
C ALA A 28 -11.65 17.71 -0.77
N GLY A 29 -10.54 18.25 -0.24
CA GLY A 29 -9.45 18.78 -1.07
C GLY A 29 -8.78 17.70 -1.90
N GLU A 30 -8.51 16.54 -1.33
CA GLU A 30 -7.88 15.40 -2.03
C GLU A 30 -8.81 14.85 -3.13
N LEU A 31 -10.10 14.72 -2.84
CA LEU A 31 -11.08 14.15 -3.77
C LEU A 31 -11.63 15.16 -4.80
N GLY A 32 -11.24 16.43 -4.73
CA GLY A 32 -11.72 17.46 -5.63
C GLY A 32 -13.23 17.75 -5.52
N ILE A 33 -13.83 17.53 -4.33
CA ILE A 33 -15.25 17.73 -4.06
C ILE A 33 -15.48 18.62 -2.82
N THR A 34 -16.72 19.02 -2.57
CA THR A 34 -17.02 19.83 -1.38
C THR A 34 -17.03 19.00 -0.09
N ARG A 35 -16.76 19.64 1.05
CA ARG A 35 -16.87 19.00 2.37
C ARG A 35 -18.27 18.41 2.62
N SER A 36 -19.32 19.10 2.17
CA SER A 36 -20.70 18.61 2.27
C SER A 36 -20.92 17.34 1.45
N ALA A 37 -20.32 17.25 0.26
CA ALA A 37 -20.36 16.05 -0.57
C ALA A 37 -19.66 14.86 0.11
N VAL A 38 -18.46 15.05 0.68
CA VAL A 38 -17.77 14.00 1.46
C VAL A 38 -18.67 13.54 2.62
N SER A 39 -19.21 14.48 3.41
CA SER A 39 -20.10 14.16 4.53
C SER A 39 -21.34 13.40 4.08
N HIS A 40 -21.92 13.76 2.93
CA HIS A 40 -23.07 13.06 2.36
C HIS A 40 -22.72 11.63 1.94
N GLN A 41 -21.58 11.42 1.28
CA GLN A 41 -21.13 10.09 0.87
C GLN A 41 -20.87 9.18 2.09
N VAL A 42 -20.24 9.71 3.14
CA VAL A 42 -20.03 8.96 4.39
C VAL A 42 -21.38 8.59 5.04
N LYS A 43 -22.34 9.51 5.10
CA LYS A 43 -23.68 9.21 5.61
C LYS A 43 -24.40 8.12 4.81
N LEU A 44 -24.26 8.12 3.48
CA LEU A 44 -24.82 7.06 2.63
C LEU A 44 -24.19 5.68 2.95
N LEU A 45 -22.88 5.66 3.21
CA LEU A 45 -22.20 4.45 3.62
C LEU A 45 -22.73 3.94 4.97
N GLU A 46 -22.80 4.82 5.96
CA GLU A 46 -23.31 4.51 7.30
C GLU A 46 -24.77 4.01 7.27
N GLN A 47 -25.62 4.64 6.47
CA GLN A 47 -27.02 4.23 6.27
C GLN A 47 -27.10 2.82 5.65
N ARG A 48 -26.25 2.53 4.65
CA ARG A 48 -26.24 1.22 4.00
C ARG A 48 -25.72 0.12 4.92
N LEU A 49 -24.77 0.43 5.78
CA LEU A 49 -24.20 -0.50 6.76
C LEU A 49 -25.06 -0.62 8.03
N GLY A 50 -25.98 0.33 8.25
CA GLY A 50 -26.80 0.42 9.46
C GLY A 50 -26.00 0.78 10.72
N ILE A 51 -24.77 1.29 10.56
CA ILE A 51 -23.86 1.59 11.68
C ILE A 51 -23.08 2.88 11.41
N GLN A 52 -22.78 3.63 12.48
CA GLN A 52 -21.97 4.85 12.37
C GLN A 52 -20.48 4.49 12.39
N LEU A 53 -19.75 5.08 11.45
CA LEU A 53 -18.30 4.91 11.31
C LEU A 53 -17.53 6.09 11.90
N PHE A 54 -18.15 7.28 11.97
CA PHE A 54 -17.58 8.46 12.61
C PHE A 54 -18.42 8.92 13.79
N ARG A 55 -17.76 9.51 14.81
CA ARG A 55 -18.40 10.11 15.98
C ARG A 55 -19.05 11.45 15.58
N ARG A 56 -20.31 11.65 16.00
CA ARG A 56 -21.06 12.85 15.60
C ARG A 56 -20.57 14.15 16.25
N ASP A 57 -20.04 14.03 17.48
CA ASP A 57 -19.73 15.19 18.31
C ASP A 57 -18.25 15.62 18.24
N ALA A 58 -17.47 14.99 17.37
CA ALA A 58 -16.06 15.29 17.24
C ALA A 58 -15.81 16.48 16.30
N ARG A 59 -14.98 17.42 16.74
CA ARG A 59 -14.50 18.53 15.88
C ARG A 59 -13.63 18.04 14.70
N ARG A 60 -13.12 16.81 14.78
CA ARG A 60 -12.30 16.11 13.77
C ARG A 60 -13.05 14.87 13.28
N ALA A 61 -12.57 14.27 12.21
CA ALA A 61 -13.10 12.99 11.71
C ALA A 61 -12.58 11.84 12.58
N GLU A 62 -13.19 11.66 13.77
CA GLU A 62 -12.85 10.58 14.69
C GLU A 62 -13.69 9.36 14.39
N LEU A 63 -13.02 8.21 14.24
CA LEU A 63 -13.68 6.93 13.99
C LEU A 63 -14.37 6.39 15.26
N THR A 64 -15.49 5.73 15.06
CA THR A 64 -16.09 4.82 16.07
C THR A 64 -15.28 3.52 16.12
N GLN A 65 -15.62 2.62 17.07
CA GLN A 65 -15.05 1.28 17.08
C GLN A 65 -15.32 0.53 15.77
N ALA A 66 -16.53 0.65 15.21
CA ALA A 66 -16.86 0.07 13.91
C ALA A 66 -16.04 0.68 12.78
N GLY A 67 -15.82 2.01 12.81
CA GLY A 67 -14.94 2.69 11.87
C GLY A 67 -13.50 2.19 11.93
N HIS A 68 -12.95 2.02 13.13
CA HIS A 68 -11.62 1.46 13.33
C HIS A 68 -11.48 0.02 12.81
N THR A 69 -12.51 -0.79 12.96
CA THR A 69 -12.53 -2.17 12.44
C THR A 69 -12.67 -2.20 10.92
N TYR A 70 -13.45 -1.29 10.34
CA TYR A 70 -13.77 -1.28 8.92
C TYR A 70 -12.72 -0.56 8.06
N PHE A 71 -11.98 0.39 8.62
CA PHE A 71 -10.99 1.19 7.89
C PHE A 71 -9.83 0.36 7.31
N PRO A 72 -9.15 -0.54 8.07
CA PRO A 72 -8.03 -1.29 7.53
C PRO A 72 -8.36 -2.11 6.28
N PRO A 73 -9.42 -2.97 6.27
CA PRO A 73 -9.72 -3.77 5.08
C PRO A 73 -10.18 -2.92 3.89
N VAL A 74 -10.83 -1.76 4.11
CA VAL A 74 -11.17 -0.84 3.01
C VAL A 74 -9.91 -0.24 2.41
N ARG A 75 -8.97 0.21 3.24
CA ARG A 75 -7.69 0.75 2.79
C ARG A 75 -6.90 -0.28 2.00
N GLU A 76 -6.73 -1.50 2.53
CA GLU A 76 -6.03 -2.58 1.84
C GLU A 76 -6.64 -2.90 0.48
N ALA A 77 -7.98 -2.91 0.38
CA ALA A 77 -8.67 -3.11 -0.89
C ALA A 77 -8.35 -2.01 -1.92
N PHE A 78 -8.31 -0.74 -1.49
CA PHE A 78 -7.95 0.37 -2.37
C PHE A 78 -6.47 0.33 -2.75
N ASP A 79 -5.58 0.04 -1.82
CA ASP A 79 -4.15 -0.11 -2.08
C ASP A 79 -3.90 -1.21 -3.13
N LEU A 80 -4.63 -2.34 -3.01
CA LEU A 80 -4.57 -3.43 -3.99
C LEU A 80 -5.08 -3.00 -5.38
N ILE A 81 -6.23 -2.30 -5.44
CA ILE A 81 -6.79 -1.80 -6.72
C ILE A 81 -5.82 -0.80 -7.35
N GLU A 82 -5.25 0.11 -6.57
CA GLU A 82 -4.28 1.09 -7.06
C GLU A 82 -3.03 0.42 -7.62
N ALA A 83 -2.47 -0.55 -6.89
CA ALA A 83 -1.30 -1.30 -7.32
C ALA A 83 -1.54 -2.03 -8.65
N GLN A 84 -2.68 -2.74 -8.78
CA GLN A 84 -3.03 -3.44 -10.02
C GLN A 84 -3.33 -2.47 -11.18
N THR A 85 -3.96 -1.33 -10.90
CA THR A 85 -4.20 -0.30 -11.91
C THR A 85 -2.89 0.30 -12.42
N ARG A 86 -1.92 0.48 -11.51
CA ARG A 86 -0.57 0.96 -11.87
C ARG A 86 0.17 -0.06 -12.73
N ALA A 87 0.07 -1.36 -12.39
CA ALA A 87 0.67 -2.43 -13.15
C ALA A 87 0.09 -2.60 -14.57
N LEU A 88 -1.17 -2.20 -14.78
CA LEU A 88 -1.82 -2.22 -16.10
C LEU A 88 -1.42 -1.03 -17.00
N LYS A 89 -0.92 0.06 -16.41
CA LYS A 89 -0.40 1.16 -17.21
C LYS A 89 0.96 0.73 -17.76
N PRO A 90 1.17 0.74 -19.09
CA PRO A 90 2.51 0.58 -19.63
C PRO A 90 3.38 1.59 -18.90
N SER A 91 4.47 1.13 -18.30
CA SER A 91 5.44 2.03 -17.70
C SER A 91 5.85 3.02 -18.77
N ALA A 92 5.44 4.27 -18.64
CA ALA A 92 5.87 5.34 -19.54
C ALA A 92 7.40 5.58 -19.44
N THR A 93 8.05 4.81 -18.60
CA THR A 93 9.49 4.73 -18.43
C THR A 93 9.88 3.26 -18.33
N ASP A 94 10.29 2.65 -19.44
CA ASP A 94 10.98 1.35 -19.50
C ASP A 94 12.24 1.29 -18.60
N ASN A 95 12.50 2.33 -17.84
CA ASN A 95 13.74 2.56 -17.11
C ASN A 95 13.55 2.62 -15.59
N GLU A 96 12.42 2.16 -15.01
CA GLU A 96 12.23 2.10 -13.56
C GLU A 96 12.24 0.63 -13.10
N LEU A 97 13.16 0.30 -12.18
CA LEU A 97 13.29 -1.00 -11.55
C LEU A 97 12.77 -0.93 -10.11
N THR A 98 11.69 -1.63 -9.82
CA THR A 98 11.16 -1.74 -8.45
C THR A 98 11.80 -2.93 -7.74
N VAL A 99 12.53 -2.64 -6.67
CA VAL A 99 13.25 -3.67 -5.89
C VAL A 99 12.70 -3.71 -4.48
N GLN A 100 12.21 -4.87 -4.07
CA GLN A 100 11.81 -5.11 -2.68
C GLN A 100 12.98 -5.71 -1.88
N VAL A 101 13.22 -5.15 -0.71
CA VAL A 101 14.39 -5.52 0.09
C VAL A 101 14.10 -5.34 1.59
N TYR A 102 14.67 -6.20 2.43
CA TYR A 102 14.63 -5.99 3.87
C TYR A 102 15.36 -4.70 4.26
N VAL A 103 14.80 -3.96 5.20
CA VAL A 103 15.36 -2.66 5.66
C VAL A 103 16.85 -2.77 6.00
N THR A 104 17.26 -3.82 6.71
CA THR A 104 18.66 -4.04 7.10
C THR A 104 19.57 -4.28 5.90
N VAL A 105 19.11 -5.05 4.91
CA VAL A 105 19.86 -5.31 3.68
C VAL A 105 19.90 -4.05 2.82
N ALA A 106 18.79 -3.29 2.75
CA ALA A 106 18.77 -1.99 2.07
C ALA A 106 19.84 -1.06 2.62
N LEU A 107 19.81 -0.80 3.93
CA LEU A 107 20.71 0.18 4.58
C LEU A 107 22.18 -0.27 4.59
N LYS A 108 22.45 -1.53 4.85
CA LYS A 108 23.82 -2.02 5.06
C LYS A 108 24.53 -2.51 3.81
N TRP A 109 23.74 -2.96 2.82
CA TRP A 109 24.34 -3.60 1.64
C TRP A 109 23.93 -2.92 0.31
N LEU A 110 22.63 -2.67 0.08
CA LEU A 110 22.16 -2.22 -1.22
C LEU A 110 22.44 -0.73 -1.44
N ILE A 111 21.98 0.14 -0.54
CA ILE A 111 22.10 1.61 -0.70
C ILE A 111 23.56 2.06 -0.91
N PRO A 112 24.57 1.54 -0.19
CA PRO A 112 25.95 1.92 -0.45
C PRO A 112 26.46 1.57 -1.86
N ARG A 113 25.76 0.65 -2.55
CA ARG A 113 26.12 0.17 -3.90
C ARG A 113 25.28 0.77 -5.01
N LEU A 114 24.20 1.47 -4.68
CA LEU A 114 23.32 2.10 -5.67
C LEU A 114 24.06 3.15 -6.49
N HIS A 115 24.98 3.90 -5.91
CA HIS A 115 25.77 4.88 -6.63
C HIS A 115 26.56 4.28 -7.82
N ASP A 116 27.14 3.09 -7.65
CA ASP A 116 27.84 2.39 -8.72
C ASP A 116 26.88 1.89 -9.80
N PHE A 117 25.68 1.49 -9.42
CA PHE A 117 24.62 1.09 -10.34
C PHE A 117 24.15 2.29 -11.17
N GLU A 118 23.82 3.43 -10.53
CA GLU A 118 23.37 4.66 -11.20
C GLU A 118 24.43 5.20 -12.18
N ARG A 119 25.71 5.12 -11.83
CA ARG A 119 26.79 5.50 -12.75
C ARG A 119 26.86 4.59 -13.98
N ARG A 120 26.55 3.30 -13.82
CA ARG A 120 26.60 2.31 -14.91
C ARG A 120 25.35 2.34 -15.78
N TYR A 121 24.20 2.71 -15.20
CA TYR A 121 22.90 2.76 -15.84
C TYR A 121 22.19 4.09 -15.53
N PRO A 122 22.66 5.22 -16.08
CA PRO A 122 22.19 6.56 -15.71
C PRO A 122 20.73 6.81 -16.06
N ASP A 123 20.20 6.10 -17.04
CA ASP A 123 18.80 6.21 -17.46
C ASP A 123 17.84 5.37 -16.62
N MET A 124 18.34 4.46 -15.78
CA MET A 124 17.52 3.60 -14.92
C MET A 124 17.28 4.25 -13.56
N LYS A 125 16.02 4.26 -13.16
CA LYS A 125 15.60 4.67 -11.82
C LYS A 125 15.32 3.42 -10.96
N ILE A 126 15.80 3.43 -9.72
CA ILE A 126 15.50 2.38 -8.77
C ILE A 126 14.48 2.89 -7.76
N ARG A 127 13.38 2.17 -7.65
CA ARG A 127 12.40 2.32 -6.58
C ARG A 127 12.62 1.23 -5.55
N LEU A 128 12.92 1.61 -4.31
CA LEU A 128 13.06 0.66 -3.22
C LEU A 128 11.73 0.53 -2.47
N SER A 129 11.24 -0.69 -2.36
CA SER A 129 10.16 -1.08 -1.46
C SER A 129 10.77 -1.88 -0.31
N THR A 130 10.42 -1.56 0.92
CA THR A 130 10.99 -2.25 2.09
C THR A 130 9.97 -3.19 2.71
N SER A 131 10.43 -4.39 3.08
CA SER A 131 9.66 -5.40 3.79
C SER A 131 10.35 -5.75 5.11
N TYR A 132 9.58 -6.12 6.11
CA TYR A 132 10.07 -6.62 7.40
C TYR A 132 10.02 -8.14 7.50
N PHE A 133 9.16 -8.78 6.71
CA PHE A 133 8.89 -10.22 6.78
C PHE A 133 8.80 -10.85 5.40
N ASP A 134 9.12 -12.14 5.30
CA ASP A 134 9.09 -12.89 4.04
C ASP A 134 7.71 -12.93 3.36
N TRP A 135 6.63 -12.95 4.16
CA TRP A 135 5.25 -12.97 3.65
C TRP A 135 4.74 -11.63 3.15
N ASP A 136 5.48 -10.54 3.39
CA ASP A 136 5.18 -9.22 2.85
C ASP A 136 5.71 -9.04 1.42
N PHE A 137 6.32 -10.10 0.85
CA PHE A 137 6.91 -10.01 -0.47
C PHE A 137 5.83 -9.93 -1.54
N ASP A 138 5.77 -8.79 -2.22
CA ASP A 138 4.79 -8.50 -3.27
C ASP A 138 5.32 -8.94 -4.64
N GLU A 139 5.22 -10.23 -4.93
CA GLU A 139 5.69 -10.85 -6.18
C GLU A 139 5.10 -10.22 -7.45
N LYS A 140 3.96 -9.52 -7.34
CA LYS A 140 3.23 -8.97 -8.49
C LYS A 140 3.62 -7.54 -8.85
N ASN A 141 4.23 -6.81 -7.91
CA ASN A 141 4.50 -5.38 -8.07
C ASN A 141 6.00 -5.04 -7.98
N VAL A 142 6.88 -6.04 -8.01
CA VAL A 142 8.32 -5.85 -7.98
C VAL A 142 9.00 -6.59 -9.12
N ASP A 143 10.05 -5.98 -9.67
CA ASP A 143 10.87 -6.59 -10.73
C ASP A 143 11.96 -7.49 -10.14
N ALA A 144 12.44 -7.16 -8.95
CA ALA A 144 13.43 -7.95 -8.22
C ALA A 144 13.22 -7.86 -6.71
N GLY A 145 13.58 -8.92 -5.98
CA GLY A 145 13.48 -8.94 -4.54
C GLY A 145 14.66 -9.61 -3.85
N PHE A 146 15.02 -9.07 -2.69
CA PHE A 146 15.96 -9.68 -1.77
C PHE A 146 15.18 -10.39 -0.69
N ILE A 147 15.15 -11.70 -0.73
CA ILE A 147 14.39 -12.52 0.21
C ILE A 147 15.31 -13.47 0.99
N LEU A 148 14.93 -13.77 2.22
CA LEU A 148 15.52 -14.84 3.01
C LEU A 148 14.69 -16.12 2.79
N ALA A 149 14.84 -16.73 1.61
CA ALA A 149 13.98 -17.84 1.22
C ALA A 149 14.48 -19.17 1.79
N ARG A 150 13.58 -19.87 2.48
CA ARG A 150 13.74 -21.30 2.80
C ARG A 150 13.14 -22.17 1.69
N ASN A 151 12.04 -21.71 1.09
CA ASN A 151 11.37 -22.37 -0.03
C ASN A 151 11.45 -21.48 -1.27
N ARG A 152 11.64 -22.11 -2.44
CA ARG A 152 11.71 -21.42 -3.73
C ARG A 152 10.47 -21.76 -4.54
N SER A 153 9.79 -20.76 -5.09
CA SER A 153 8.72 -20.96 -6.07
C SER A 153 9.33 -21.37 -7.42
N PRO A 154 8.76 -22.33 -8.15
CA PRO A 154 9.24 -22.72 -9.47
C PRO A 154 9.10 -21.61 -10.53
N ASP A 155 8.27 -20.61 -10.26
CA ASP A 155 7.93 -19.53 -11.21
C ASP A 155 8.92 -18.36 -11.20
N HIS A 156 9.93 -18.40 -10.33
CA HIS A 156 10.89 -17.32 -10.15
C HIS A 156 12.33 -17.75 -10.33
N TYR A 157 13.16 -16.86 -10.87
CA TYR A 157 14.60 -17.06 -10.94
C TYR A 157 15.25 -16.62 -9.62
N TYR A 158 16.05 -17.50 -9.02
CA TYR A 158 16.76 -17.25 -7.76
C TYR A 158 18.26 -17.29 -7.93
N ARG A 159 18.93 -16.28 -7.39
CA ARG A 159 20.39 -16.25 -7.28
C ARG A 159 20.77 -16.02 -5.82
N THR A 160 21.53 -16.92 -5.24
CA THR A 160 22.09 -16.74 -3.90
C THR A 160 23.15 -15.65 -3.94
N LEU A 161 22.95 -14.60 -3.13
CA LEU A 161 23.90 -13.49 -3.00
C LEU A 161 24.89 -13.74 -1.85
N PHE A 162 24.39 -14.18 -0.70
CA PHE A 162 25.17 -14.55 0.47
C PHE A 162 24.36 -15.52 1.35
N THR A 163 25.06 -16.25 2.18
CA THR A 163 24.44 -17.05 3.25
C THR A 163 24.60 -16.30 4.57
N SER A 164 23.50 -16.19 5.33
CA SER A 164 23.55 -15.60 6.68
C SER A 164 23.69 -16.70 7.72
N MET A 165 24.57 -16.50 8.69
CA MET A 165 24.64 -17.29 9.92
C MET A 165 24.10 -16.45 11.06
N LEU A 166 23.16 -17.01 11.83
CA LEU A 166 22.68 -16.40 13.06
C LEU A 166 23.55 -16.87 14.21
N THR A 167 24.20 -15.93 14.87
CA THR A 167 24.95 -16.19 16.09
C THR A 167 24.17 -15.62 17.27
N PRO A 168 23.80 -16.43 18.27
CA PRO A 168 23.19 -15.90 19.49
C PRO A 168 24.22 -15.02 20.21
N ILE A 169 23.76 -13.87 20.65
CA ILE A 169 24.54 -12.93 21.46
C ILE A 169 23.96 -12.98 22.87
N CYS A 170 24.77 -13.34 23.87
CA CYS A 170 24.40 -13.32 25.29
C CYS A 170 24.70 -11.95 25.88
#